data_351f438814b1165e13b8bc17316eca80
#
_entry.id   351f438814b1165e13b8bc17316eca80
#
_cell.length_a   1.000
_cell.length_b   1.000
_cell.length_c   1.000
_cell.angle_alpha   90.00
_cell.angle_beta   90.00
_cell.angle_gamma   90.00
#
_symmetry.space_group_name_H-M   'P 1'
#
loop_
_entity.id
_entity.type
_entity.pdbx_description
1 polymer ?
#
loop_
_entity_poly.entity_id
_entity_poly.type
_entity_poly.pdbx_seq_one_letter_code
_entity_poly.pdbx_strand_id
1 'polypeptide(L)'
;MLTVYHGSTCRIEEPLAGVCRPNLDFGIGFYVTDLKEQAVRWALRTAEVRHKDEAWLNVYSLDMDVCRVLPYRYLCFETYDADWLDFVVACRQGRNLWSAYDMIEGGI
;
A
#
# COMPACT_ATOMS: atom_id res chain seq x y z
N MET A 1 7.42 16.87 -0.64
CA MET A 1 6.46 16.03 0.11
C MET A 1 5.34 15.56 -0.79
N LEU A 2 5.07 14.27 -0.77
CA LEU A 2 3.95 13.67 -1.49
C LEU A 2 2.79 13.45 -0.53
N THR A 3 1.59 13.88 -0.90
CA THR A 3 0.38 13.55 -0.15
C THR A 3 -0.12 12.19 -0.58
N VAL A 4 -0.30 11.29 0.38
CA VAL A 4 -0.81 9.93 0.13
C VAL A 4 -2.03 9.64 1.00
N TYR A 5 -2.85 8.69 0.58
CA TYR A 5 -4.14 8.40 1.17
C TYR A 5 -4.26 6.91 1.48
N HIS A 6 -4.93 6.62 2.59
CA HIS A 6 -5.27 5.24 2.97
C HIS A 6 -6.72 5.18 3.40
N GLY A 7 -7.51 4.38 2.70
CA GLY A 7 -8.92 4.14 3.03
C GLY A 7 -9.07 3.02 4.06
N SER A 8 -9.84 3.29 5.12
CA SER A 8 -10.02 2.35 6.21
C SER A 8 -11.38 2.54 6.89
N THR A 9 -11.66 1.71 7.88
CA THR A 9 -12.84 1.84 8.74
C THR A 9 -12.54 2.56 10.04
N CYS A 10 -11.31 2.99 10.25
CA CYS A 10 -10.89 3.69 11.46
C CYS A 10 -9.77 4.69 11.16
N ARG A 11 -9.57 5.62 12.10
CA ARG A 11 -8.46 6.56 12.06
C ARG A 11 -7.16 5.83 12.40
N ILE A 12 -6.13 6.02 11.57
CA ILE A 12 -4.82 5.38 11.75
C ILE A 12 -3.77 6.48 11.89
N GLU A 13 -3.31 6.72 13.11
CA GLU A 13 -2.28 7.71 13.40
C GLU A 13 -0.87 7.12 13.26
N GLU A 14 -0.72 5.83 13.59
CA GLU A 14 0.55 5.11 13.52
C GLU A 14 0.42 3.88 12.62
N PRO A 15 0.73 4.03 11.31
CA PRO A 15 0.65 2.91 10.37
C PRO A 15 1.59 1.77 10.74
N LEU A 16 1.05 0.55 10.84
CA LEU A 16 1.81 -0.66 11.16
C LEU A 16 1.70 -1.65 10.00
N ALA A 17 2.81 -1.87 9.30
CA ALA A 17 2.85 -2.76 8.15
C ALA A 17 2.53 -4.22 8.50
N GLY A 18 2.94 -4.68 9.67
CA GLY A 18 2.80 -6.08 10.09
C GLY A 18 1.38 -6.54 10.41
N VAL A 19 0.39 -5.63 10.49
CA VAL A 19 -1.01 -5.98 10.76
C VAL A 19 -1.86 -6.08 9.50
N CYS A 20 -1.27 -5.89 8.32
CA CYS A 20 -1.95 -6.02 7.04
C CYS A 20 -2.21 -7.49 6.70
N ARG A 21 -3.22 -7.74 5.85
CA ARG A 21 -3.50 -9.10 5.34
C ARG A 21 -2.33 -9.61 4.50
N PRO A 22 -2.05 -10.94 4.54
CA PRO A 22 -1.08 -11.55 3.63
C PRO A 22 -1.64 -11.67 2.20
N ASN A 23 -0.77 -12.03 1.26
CA ASN A 23 -1.11 -12.37 -0.14
C ASN A 23 -1.73 -11.20 -0.92
N LEU A 24 -1.36 -9.97 -0.59
CA LEU A 24 -1.70 -8.78 -1.35
C LEU A 24 -0.71 -8.58 -2.52
N ASP A 25 -0.99 -7.61 -3.40
CA ASP A 25 -0.22 -7.39 -4.63
C ASP A 25 1.28 -7.20 -4.40
N PHE A 26 1.65 -6.48 -3.33
CA PHE A 26 3.05 -6.29 -2.94
C PHE A 26 3.35 -6.92 -1.58
N GLY A 27 2.56 -7.91 -1.15
CA GLY A 27 2.75 -8.62 0.10
C GLY A 27 2.26 -7.86 1.32
N ILE A 28 2.76 -8.24 2.49
CA ILE A 28 2.38 -7.61 3.76
C ILE A 28 3.01 -6.22 3.85
N GLY A 29 2.18 -5.21 4.12
CA GLY A 29 2.66 -3.85 4.24
C GLY A 29 1.51 -2.88 4.56
N PHE A 30 1.86 -1.62 4.77
CA PHE A 30 0.88 -0.56 4.88
C PHE A 30 0.72 0.10 3.49
N TYR A 31 -0.46 -0.02 2.90
CA TYR A 31 -0.74 0.40 1.55
C TYR A 31 -1.30 1.81 1.53
N VAL A 32 -0.69 2.67 0.70
CA VAL A 32 -1.18 4.02 0.44
C VAL A 32 -1.24 4.27 -1.06
N THR A 33 -2.02 5.26 -1.47
CA THR A 33 -2.12 5.71 -2.86
C THR A 33 -2.06 7.23 -2.93
N ASP A 34 -1.58 7.76 -4.04
CA ASP A 34 -1.63 9.20 -4.32
C ASP A 34 -2.96 9.61 -4.96
N LEU A 35 -3.82 8.64 -5.29
CA LEU A 35 -5.14 8.87 -5.89
C LEU A 35 -6.22 8.89 -4.80
N LYS A 36 -6.65 10.09 -4.41
CA LYS A 36 -7.65 10.28 -3.36
C LYS A 36 -8.93 9.49 -3.63
N GLU A 37 -9.43 9.50 -4.85
CA GLU A 37 -10.66 8.81 -5.21
C GLU A 37 -10.57 7.29 -5.05
N GLN A 38 -9.41 6.71 -5.33
CA GLN A 38 -9.16 5.29 -5.11
C GLN A 38 -9.25 4.94 -3.63
N ALA A 39 -8.64 5.75 -2.76
CA ALA A 39 -8.68 5.54 -1.32
C ALA A 39 -10.10 5.71 -0.76
N VAL A 40 -10.87 6.68 -1.26
CA VAL A 40 -12.26 6.88 -0.85
C VAL A 40 -13.11 5.67 -1.21
N ARG A 41 -13.01 5.17 -2.44
CA ARG A 41 -13.74 3.98 -2.88
C ARG A 41 -13.37 2.75 -2.05
N TRP A 42 -12.09 2.60 -1.74
CA TRP A 42 -11.60 1.50 -0.92
C TRP A 42 -12.14 1.57 0.50
N ALA A 43 -12.17 2.77 1.11
CA ALA A 43 -12.73 2.98 2.45
C ALA A 43 -14.21 2.61 2.51
N LEU A 44 -15.00 3.08 1.55
CA LEU A 44 -16.44 2.79 1.47
C LEU A 44 -16.70 1.30 1.27
N ARG A 45 -15.96 0.66 0.38
CA ARG A 45 -16.09 -0.76 0.11
C ARG A 45 -15.70 -1.60 1.34
N THR A 46 -14.63 -1.24 2.02
CA THR A 46 -14.18 -1.94 3.23
C THR A 46 -15.22 -1.81 4.35
N ALA A 47 -15.79 -0.64 4.53
CA ALA A 47 -16.85 -0.41 5.52
C ALA A 47 -18.07 -1.29 5.22
N GLU A 48 -18.48 -1.36 3.95
CA GLU A 48 -19.60 -2.21 3.52
C GLU A 48 -19.33 -3.69 3.78
N VAL A 49 -18.19 -4.20 3.35
CA VAL A 49 -17.81 -5.62 3.50
C VAL A 49 -17.69 -6.02 4.96
N ARG A 50 -17.18 -5.15 5.81
CA ARG A 50 -16.98 -5.40 7.24
C ARG A 50 -18.18 -5.00 8.10
N HIS A 51 -19.26 -4.52 7.50
CA HIS A 51 -20.47 -4.04 8.21
C HIS A 51 -20.15 -2.99 9.27
N LYS A 52 -19.34 -1.98 8.87
CA LYS A 52 -18.97 -0.85 9.72
C LYS A 52 -19.79 0.38 9.34
N ASP A 53 -20.09 1.21 10.33
CA ASP A 53 -20.88 2.43 10.14
C ASP A 53 -20.04 3.60 9.61
N GLU A 54 -18.71 3.51 9.74
CA GLU A 54 -17.79 4.58 9.37
C GLU A 54 -16.81 4.13 8.31
N ALA A 55 -16.53 5.04 7.37
CA ALA A 55 -15.44 4.95 6.42
C ALA A 55 -14.53 6.15 6.61
N TRP A 56 -13.22 5.92 6.68
CA TRP A 56 -12.22 6.93 6.96
C TRP A 56 -11.26 7.09 5.79
N LEU A 57 -10.96 8.33 5.46
CA LEU A 57 -9.87 8.68 4.57
C LEU A 57 -8.71 9.19 5.42
N ASN A 58 -7.65 8.40 5.54
CA ASN A 58 -6.44 8.78 6.25
C ASN A 58 -5.48 9.47 5.27
N VAL A 59 -5.00 10.63 5.62
CA VAL A 59 -4.13 11.46 4.76
C VAL A 59 -2.77 11.63 5.42
N TYR A 60 -1.71 11.34 4.67
CA TYR A 60 -0.34 11.43 5.15
C TYR A 60 0.53 12.24 4.21
N SER A 61 1.56 12.86 4.75
CA SER A 61 2.65 13.44 3.97
C SER A 61 3.84 12.48 3.99
N LEU A 62 4.37 12.16 2.81
CA LEU A 62 5.47 11.21 2.64
C LEU A 62 6.65 11.91 1.97
N ASP A 63 7.84 11.82 2.59
CA ASP A 63 9.06 12.35 2.01
C ASP A 63 9.67 11.30 1.08
N MET A 64 9.32 11.38 -0.21
CA MET A 64 9.80 10.43 -1.21
C MET A 64 11.30 10.53 -1.44
N ASP A 65 11.89 11.70 -1.28
CA ASP A 65 13.35 11.86 -1.43
C ASP A 65 14.10 11.06 -0.38
N VAL A 66 13.59 11.01 0.85
CA VAL A 66 14.16 10.17 1.91
C VAL A 66 13.91 8.69 1.65
N CYS A 67 12.69 8.33 1.23
CA CYS A 67 12.31 6.93 1.01
C CYS A 67 13.09 6.26 -0.13
N ARG A 68 13.56 7.03 -1.11
CA ARG A 68 14.23 6.53 -2.32
C ARG A 68 15.74 6.37 -2.19
N VAL A 69 16.33 6.73 -1.06
CA VAL A 69 17.77 6.68 -0.86
C VAL A 69 18.15 5.76 0.29
N LEU A 70 19.40 5.29 0.28
CA LEU A 70 19.95 4.49 1.37
C LEU A 70 19.86 5.25 2.71
N PRO A 71 19.62 4.55 3.83
CA PRO A 71 19.63 3.08 3.99
C PRO A 71 18.32 2.37 3.62
N TYR A 72 17.32 3.07 3.11
CA TYR A 72 16.04 2.47 2.76
C TYR A 72 16.13 1.67 1.46
N ARG A 73 15.52 0.50 1.43
CA ARG A 73 15.46 -0.38 0.25
C ARG A 73 14.16 -0.09 -0.51
N TYR A 74 14.32 0.53 -1.67
CA TYR A 74 13.22 1.01 -2.50
C TYR A 74 13.13 0.23 -3.81
N LEU A 75 11.92 -0.20 -4.17
CA LEU A 75 11.62 -0.84 -5.45
C LEU A 75 10.48 -0.10 -6.14
N CYS A 76 10.68 0.26 -7.41
CA CYS A 76 9.65 0.95 -8.20
C CYS A 76 9.39 0.19 -9.50
N PHE A 77 8.11 -0.06 -9.78
CA PHE A 77 7.64 -0.56 -11.07
C PHE A 77 6.96 0.60 -11.81
N GLU A 78 7.63 1.16 -12.81
CA GLU A 78 7.13 2.31 -13.57
C GLU A 78 6.05 1.90 -14.58
N THR A 79 6.06 0.63 -15.01
CA THR A 79 5.12 0.10 -16.01
C THR A 79 4.56 -1.25 -15.58
N TYR A 80 3.45 -1.64 -16.20
CA TYR A 80 2.87 -2.98 -16.05
C TYR A 80 3.56 -3.96 -17.01
N ASP A 81 4.81 -4.25 -16.76
CA ASP A 81 5.61 -5.18 -17.55
C ASP A 81 5.66 -6.59 -16.93
N ALA A 82 6.45 -7.48 -17.55
CA ALA A 82 6.60 -8.85 -17.07
C ALA A 82 7.20 -8.90 -15.65
N ASP A 83 8.14 -8.03 -15.33
CA ASP A 83 8.76 -7.98 -14.01
C ASP A 83 7.74 -7.59 -12.93
N TRP A 84 6.89 -6.59 -13.21
CA TRP A 84 5.80 -6.21 -12.32
C TRP A 84 4.84 -7.37 -12.10
N LEU A 85 4.42 -8.04 -13.18
CA LEU A 85 3.48 -9.15 -13.12
C LEU A 85 4.06 -10.34 -12.31
N ASP A 86 5.30 -10.71 -12.56
CA ASP A 86 5.97 -11.80 -11.83
C ASP A 86 6.05 -11.50 -10.34
N PHE A 87 6.36 -10.27 -9.97
CA PHE A 87 6.43 -9.85 -8.58
C PHE A 87 5.06 -9.91 -7.89
N VAL A 88 4.03 -9.37 -8.52
CA VAL A 88 2.66 -9.36 -7.99
C VAL A 88 2.13 -10.78 -7.84
N VAL A 89 2.31 -11.64 -8.83
CA VAL A 89 1.88 -13.03 -8.78
C VAL A 89 2.57 -13.76 -7.63
N ALA A 90 3.88 -13.59 -7.48
CA ALA A 90 4.65 -14.22 -6.40
C ALA A 90 4.16 -13.75 -5.01
N CYS A 91 3.91 -12.46 -4.83
CA CYS A 91 3.38 -11.93 -3.57
C CYS A 91 2.00 -12.45 -3.25
N ARG A 92 1.11 -12.54 -4.25
CA ARG A 92 -0.24 -13.08 -4.07
C ARG A 92 -0.23 -14.58 -3.77
N GLN A 93 0.78 -15.29 -4.20
CA GLN A 93 0.99 -16.72 -3.88
C GLN A 93 1.61 -16.94 -2.50
N GLY A 94 1.86 -15.88 -1.75
CA GLY A 94 2.43 -15.96 -0.42
C GLY A 94 3.96 -15.99 -0.36
N ARG A 95 4.64 -15.80 -1.48
CA ARG A 95 6.11 -15.67 -1.49
C ARG A 95 6.50 -14.32 -0.89
N ASN A 96 7.52 -14.30 -0.07
CA ASN A 96 7.92 -13.10 0.67
C ASN A 96 8.99 -12.26 -0.05
N LEU A 97 8.89 -12.09 -1.35
CA LEU A 97 9.79 -11.22 -2.13
C LEU A 97 9.75 -9.77 -1.64
N TRP A 98 8.59 -9.34 -1.15
CA TRP A 98 8.38 -8.01 -0.59
C TRP A 98 9.25 -7.71 0.63
N SER A 99 9.68 -8.74 1.38
CA SER A 99 10.47 -8.56 2.62
C SER A 99 11.88 -8.03 2.37
N ALA A 100 12.37 -8.07 1.13
CA ALA A 100 13.65 -7.48 0.76
C ALA A 100 13.62 -5.96 0.67
N TYR A 101 12.44 -5.32 0.74
CA TYR A 101 12.26 -3.89 0.51
C TYR A 101 11.55 -3.21 1.67
N ASP A 102 11.91 -1.96 1.92
CA ASP A 102 11.25 -1.10 2.90
C ASP A 102 10.07 -0.35 2.27
N MET A 103 10.18 -0.03 0.98
CA MET A 103 9.13 0.63 0.21
C MET A 103 9.04 0.04 -1.18
N ILE A 104 7.81 -0.25 -1.62
CA ILE A 104 7.52 -0.73 -2.97
C ILE A 104 6.48 0.22 -3.59
N GLU A 105 6.78 0.69 -4.80
CA GLU A 105 5.89 1.57 -5.56
C GLU A 105 5.55 0.90 -6.89
N GLY A 106 4.26 0.90 -7.22
CA GLY A 106 3.81 0.33 -8.49
C GLY A 106 2.32 0.48 -8.67
N GLY A 107 1.84 0.18 -9.89
CA GLY A 107 0.42 0.17 -10.21
C GLY A 107 -0.29 -1.08 -9.68
N ILE A 108 -1.57 -0.94 -9.55
CA ILE A 108 -2.46 -2.04 -9.16
C ILE A 108 -3.53 -2.23 -10.22
#